data_66d9c5456aa08032a74ae52dc83e179b
#
_entry.id   66d9c5456aa08032a74ae52dc83e179b
#
_cell.length_a   1.000
_cell.length_b   1.000
_cell.length_c   1.000
_cell.angle_alpha   90.00
_cell.angle_beta   90.00
_cell.angle_gamma   90.00
#
_symmetry.space_group_name_H-M   'P 1'
#
loop_
_entity.id
_entity.type
_entity.pdbx_description
1 polymer ?
#
loop_
_entity_poly.entity_id
_entity_poly.type
_entity_poly.pdbx_seq_one_letter_code
_entity_poly.pdbx_strand_id
1 'polypeptide(L)'
;VTANSAPRIRVLALEPYYGGSHRAVLDGLIERLTPLGFSFDLLTLPARKWKWRMRGAAITMAEEVRALARAWREARPDGKPARTHADRPWDLIYASTFVNLAEFVALAGDAVTGIPRIVYFHENQLLYPVRHTAEWDFQFPLTNITSALAADLCLFNTRYNFDGFVAEIPGFLREFPDHQPTGVAERIAARSQVLAPPFDPVPFDTVLPVRGPRPRVVWPHRWEHDKDPEAFLAAVHALAAEGLDFEVAVAGQSFRETEAMVAEAAAGLGDRLVHLGKPESREDYARLLASADIAVSTARNEFFGLAMIEACYAGCAPLVPDRLAYPELYPAEARYRSHEELVARLRGALLERPAPGSARALAEPYTFEALVPRYAEVFERVADGRTEPVNR
;
A
#
# COMPACT_ATOMS: atom_id res chain seq x y z
N VAL A 1 -23.68 4.05 -27.13
CA VAL A 1 -24.36 4.79 -26.06
C VAL A 1 -25.32 3.80 -25.39
N THR A 2 -24.85 3.07 -24.40
CA THR A 2 -25.66 2.13 -23.62
C THR A 2 -26.40 2.89 -22.53
N ALA A 3 -27.66 2.58 -22.35
CA ALA A 3 -28.55 3.16 -21.35
C ALA A 3 -27.89 3.16 -19.97
N ASN A 4 -28.02 4.30 -19.30
CA ASN A 4 -27.55 4.54 -17.93
C ASN A 4 -28.37 3.68 -16.96
N SER A 5 -28.05 2.38 -16.83
CA SER A 5 -28.61 1.55 -15.78
C SER A 5 -28.08 2.04 -14.44
N ALA A 6 -28.94 2.13 -13.42
CA ALA A 6 -28.53 2.48 -12.05
C ALA A 6 -27.35 1.58 -11.62
N PRO A 7 -26.37 2.10 -10.87
CA PRO A 7 -25.26 1.31 -10.40
C PRO A 7 -25.76 0.13 -9.57
N ARG A 8 -25.15 -1.05 -9.78
CA ARG A 8 -25.53 -2.28 -9.07
C ARG A 8 -25.10 -2.23 -7.61
N ILE A 9 -23.96 -1.61 -7.31
CA ILE A 9 -23.39 -1.48 -5.96
C ILE A 9 -22.85 -0.06 -5.78
N ARG A 10 -23.29 0.58 -4.71
CA ARG A 10 -22.86 1.92 -4.29
C ARG A 10 -21.90 1.79 -3.12
N VAL A 11 -20.69 2.25 -3.28
CA VAL A 11 -19.61 2.15 -2.31
C VAL A 11 -19.32 3.52 -1.69
N LEU A 12 -19.35 3.60 -0.36
CA LEU A 12 -18.76 4.70 0.38
C LEU A 12 -17.28 4.39 0.64
N ALA A 13 -16.37 5.11 -0.02
CA ALA A 13 -14.93 4.92 0.14
C ALA A 13 -14.33 6.00 1.06
N LEU A 14 -13.62 5.58 2.11
CA LEU A 14 -13.03 6.45 3.13
C LEU A 14 -11.50 6.32 3.09
N GLU A 15 -10.81 7.35 2.57
CA GLU A 15 -9.34 7.37 2.52
C GLU A 15 -8.80 8.67 3.12
N PRO A 16 -8.52 8.70 4.42
CA PRO A 16 -8.03 9.93 5.08
C PRO A 16 -6.55 10.22 4.85
N TYR A 17 -5.82 9.36 4.15
CA TYR A 17 -4.43 9.59 3.75
C TYR A 17 -4.26 9.50 2.23
N TYR A 18 -5.04 10.32 1.51
CA TYR A 18 -5.17 10.26 0.05
C TYR A 18 -3.97 10.87 -0.66
N GLY A 19 -2.97 10.02 -0.97
CA GLY A 19 -1.75 10.38 -1.68
C GLY A 19 -0.85 9.18 -1.93
N GLY A 20 0.16 9.36 -2.79
CA GLY A 20 1.08 8.27 -3.13
C GLY A 20 0.38 7.01 -3.62
N SER A 21 0.79 5.86 -3.12
CA SER A 21 0.23 4.55 -3.46
C SER A 21 -1.24 4.39 -3.06
N HIS A 22 -1.67 4.95 -1.92
CA HIS A 22 -3.07 4.92 -1.49
C HIS A 22 -4.00 5.52 -2.54
N ARG A 23 -3.65 6.73 -3.02
CA ARG A 23 -4.39 7.40 -4.08
C ARG A 23 -4.36 6.59 -5.38
N ALA A 24 -3.17 6.15 -5.82
CA ALA A 24 -3.02 5.45 -7.09
C ALA A 24 -3.83 4.15 -7.13
N VAL A 25 -3.82 3.37 -6.04
CA VAL A 25 -4.61 2.14 -5.91
C VAL A 25 -6.10 2.45 -5.93
N LEU A 26 -6.56 3.41 -5.12
CA LEU A 26 -7.99 3.70 -4.98
C LEU A 26 -8.58 4.33 -6.25
N ASP A 27 -7.89 5.31 -6.85
CA ASP A 27 -8.32 5.92 -8.13
C ASP A 27 -8.42 4.87 -9.23
N GLY A 28 -7.41 4.00 -9.34
CA GLY A 28 -7.40 2.94 -10.34
C GLY A 28 -8.46 1.86 -10.13
N LEU A 29 -8.80 1.53 -8.87
CA LEU A 29 -9.93 0.65 -8.55
C LEU A 29 -11.27 1.30 -8.93
N ILE A 30 -11.48 2.57 -8.57
CA ILE A 30 -12.70 3.30 -8.91
C ILE A 30 -12.89 3.36 -10.43
N GLU A 31 -11.85 3.74 -11.16
CA GLU A 31 -11.89 3.82 -12.63
C GLU A 31 -12.31 2.50 -13.28
N ARG A 32 -11.77 1.38 -12.79
CA ARG A 32 -11.97 0.06 -13.42
C ARG A 32 -13.18 -0.71 -12.88
N LEU A 33 -13.64 -0.42 -11.66
CA LEU A 33 -14.85 -1.02 -11.11
C LEU A 33 -16.13 -0.29 -11.58
N THR A 34 -16.05 1.00 -11.90
CA THR A 34 -17.22 1.78 -12.38
C THR A 34 -17.86 1.14 -13.63
N PRO A 35 -17.14 0.73 -14.67
CA PRO A 35 -17.73 0.05 -15.82
C PRO A 35 -18.38 -1.32 -15.49
N LEU A 36 -18.00 -1.92 -14.35
CA LEU A 36 -18.54 -3.19 -13.85
C LEU A 36 -19.83 -3.01 -13.02
N GLY A 37 -20.35 -1.79 -12.93
CA GLY A 37 -21.62 -1.48 -12.23
C GLY A 37 -21.43 -1.01 -10.79
N PHE A 38 -20.23 -0.58 -10.40
CA PHE A 38 -19.99 0.08 -9.11
C PHE A 38 -20.10 1.60 -9.25
N SER A 39 -20.55 2.26 -8.20
CA SER A 39 -20.39 3.70 -8.04
C SER A 39 -19.76 4.03 -6.70
N PHE A 40 -19.07 5.15 -6.62
CA PHE A 40 -18.29 5.50 -5.44
C PHE A 40 -18.61 6.93 -4.98
N ASP A 41 -18.95 7.07 -3.70
CA ASP A 41 -18.83 8.32 -2.98
C ASP A 41 -17.49 8.26 -2.23
N LEU A 42 -16.51 9.05 -2.71
CA LEU A 42 -15.14 9.06 -2.22
C LEU A 42 -14.90 10.24 -1.29
N LEU A 43 -14.67 9.95 0.00
CA LEU A 43 -14.28 10.95 0.98
C LEU A 43 -12.78 10.83 1.27
N THR A 44 -12.07 11.96 1.13
CA THR A 44 -10.62 11.98 1.26
C THR A 44 -10.12 13.11 2.12
N LEU A 45 -8.94 12.90 2.74
CA LEU A 45 -8.16 13.96 3.35
C LEU A 45 -6.72 13.94 2.78
N PRO A 46 -6.01 15.08 2.75
CA PRO A 46 -4.65 15.12 2.22
C PRO A 46 -3.69 14.19 2.95
N ALA A 47 -2.79 13.51 2.22
CA ALA A 47 -1.77 12.59 2.74
C ALA A 47 -0.66 13.34 3.49
N ARG A 48 -0.96 13.82 4.69
CA ARG A 48 -0.03 14.50 5.59
C ARG A 48 -0.47 14.32 7.04
N LYS A 49 0.50 14.34 7.98
CA LYS A 49 0.21 14.24 9.42
C LYS A 49 -0.61 13.00 9.76
N TRP A 50 -0.13 11.83 9.35
CA TRP A 50 -0.83 10.55 9.45
C TRP A 50 -1.37 10.24 10.86
N LYS A 51 -0.60 10.57 11.93
CA LYS A 51 -1.05 10.43 13.33
C LYS A 51 -2.35 11.19 13.61
N TRP A 52 -2.48 12.40 13.02
CA TRP A 52 -3.71 13.17 13.12
C TRP A 52 -4.85 12.56 12.28
N ARG A 53 -4.55 11.96 11.12
CA ARG A 53 -5.58 11.27 10.33
C ARG A 53 -6.19 10.11 11.11
N MET A 54 -5.38 9.26 11.72
CA MET A 54 -5.85 8.15 12.54
C MET A 54 -6.69 8.58 13.75
N ARG A 55 -6.48 9.79 14.27
CA ARG A 55 -7.22 10.30 15.45
C ARG A 55 -8.44 11.15 15.08
N GLY A 56 -8.37 11.98 14.05
CA GLY A 56 -9.37 13.00 13.77
C GLY A 56 -10.22 12.74 12.53
N ALA A 57 -9.82 11.84 11.64
CA ALA A 57 -10.53 11.64 10.37
C ALA A 57 -11.96 11.13 10.56
N ALA A 58 -12.18 10.26 11.55
CA ALA A 58 -13.51 9.71 11.84
C ALA A 58 -14.54 10.81 12.12
N ILE A 59 -14.16 11.86 12.84
CA ILE A 59 -15.04 13.00 13.16
C ILE A 59 -15.47 13.72 11.88
N THR A 60 -14.49 14.17 11.11
CA THR A 60 -14.73 14.95 9.87
C THR A 60 -15.53 14.14 8.86
N MET A 61 -15.14 12.89 8.61
CA MET A 61 -15.81 12.04 7.62
C MET A 61 -17.23 11.65 8.06
N ALA A 62 -17.49 11.46 9.35
CA ALA A 62 -18.82 11.17 9.84
C ALA A 62 -19.78 12.36 9.65
N GLU A 63 -19.29 13.60 9.79
CA GLU A 63 -20.10 14.81 9.52
C GLU A 63 -20.49 14.88 8.04
N GLU A 64 -19.53 14.67 7.13
CA GLU A 64 -19.77 14.67 5.69
C GLU A 64 -20.74 13.55 5.27
N VAL A 65 -20.56 12.33 5.79
CA VAL A 65 -21.43 11.18 5.51
C VAL A 65 -22.85 11.43 5.97
N ARG A 66 -23.06 12.02 7.16
CA ARG A 66 -24.41 12.40 7.62
C ARG A 66 -25.06 13.43 6.70
N ALA A 67 -24.28 14.39 6.19
CA ALA A 67 -24.79 15.38 5.24
C ALA A 67 -25.19 14.72 3.90
N LEU A 68 -24.35 13.85 3.34
CA LEU A 68 -24.64 13.09 2.12
C LEU A 68 -25.88 12.20 2.27
N ALA A 69 -25.97 11.45 3.39
CA ALA A 69 -27.12 10.60 3.66
C ALA A 69 -28.42 11.38 3.83
N ARG A 70 -28.36 12.59 4.39
CA ARG A 70 -29.51 13.49 4.49
C ARG A 70 -29.94 13.96 3.11
N ALA A 71 -29.03 14.49 2.30
CA ALA A 71 -29.30 14.96 0.95
C ALA A 71 -29.90 13.84 0.08
N TRP A 72 -29.38 12.61 0.21
CA TRP A 72 -29.91 11.45 -0.50
C TRP A 72 -31.35 11.12 -0.09
N ARG A 73 -31.69 11.22 1.22
CA ARG A 73 -33.09 11.01 1.70
C ARG A 73 -34.03 12.10 1.21
N GLU A 74 -33.59 13.35 1.22
CA GLU A 74 -34.38 14.50 0.77
C GLU A 74 -34.67 14.47 -0.74
N ALA A 75 -33.76 13.91 -1.53
CA ALA A 75 -33.95 13.74 -2.97
C ALA A 75 -34.94 12.62 -3.36
N ARG A 76 -35.42 11.80 -2.42
CA ARG A 76 -36.36 10.71 -2.70
C ARG A 76 -37.81 11.23 -2.79
N PRO A 77 -38.55 10.79 -3.84
CA PRO A 77 -39.92 11.30 -4.11
C PRO A 77 -40.95 10.98 -3.02
N ASP A 78 -40.70 9.92 -2.23
CA ASP A 78 -41.66 9.37 -1.27
C ASP A 78 -41.39 9.73 0.20
N GLY A 79 -40.23 10.37 0.49
CA GLY A 79 -39.89 10.85 1.84
C GLY A 79 -39.92 9.81 2.97
N LYS A 80 -40.00 8.51 2.63
CA LYS A 80 -40.17 7.44 3.61
C LYS A 80 -38.84 7.07 4.26
N PRO A 81 -38.81 6.71 5.54
CA PRO A 81 -37.64 6.19 6.19
C PRO A 81 -37.19 4.88 5.54
N ALA A 82 -35.88 4.70 5.42
CA ALA A 82 -35.27 3.49 4.88
C ALA A 82 -35.74 2.23 5.65
N ARG A 83 -36.38 1.30 4.99
CA ARG A 83 -36.91 0.05 5.59
C ARG A 83 -36.29 -1.21 5.04
N THR A 84 -35.55 -1.12 3.90
CA THR A 84 -34.94 -2.25 3.22
C THR A 84 -33.48 -1.91 2.80
N HIS A 85 -32.72 -2.89 2.37
CA HIS A 85 -31.39 -2.67 1.78
C HIS A 85 -31.41 -1.72 0.58
N ALA A 86 -32.48 -1.74 -0.22
CA ALA A 86 -32.71 -0.82 -1.36
C ALA A 86 -32.89 0.66 -0.93
N ASP A 87 -33.14 0.90 0.34
CA ASP A 87 -33.45 2.20 0.91
C ASP A 87 -32.25 2.91 1.55
N ARG A 88 -31.01 2.46 1.29
CA ARG A 88 -29.80 3.04 1.85
C ARG A 88 -29.02 3.80 0.78
N PRO A 89 -28.25 4.85 1.15
CA PRO A 89 -27.40 5.57 0.18
C PRO A 89 -26.27 4.71 -0.35
N TRP A 90 -25.77 3.75 0.44
CA TRP A 90 -24.66 2.87 0.08
C TRP A 90 -24.97 1.40 0.40
N ASP A 91 -24.36 0.52 -0.36
CA ASP A 91 -24.45 -0.94 -0.21
C ASP A 91 -23.20 -1.52 0.50
N LEU A 92 -22.10 -0.75 0.51
CA LEU A 92 -20.81 -1.14 1.07
C LEU A 92 -20.04 0.08 1.56
N ILE A 93 -19.32 -0.05 2.69
CA ILE A 93 -18.26 0.88 3.13
C ILE A 93 -16.92 0.22 2.89
N TYR A 94 -16.01 0.92 2.20
CA TYR A 94 -14.60 0.55 2.05
C TYR A 94 -13.73 1.61 2.71
N ALA A 95 -12.92 1.24 3.70
CA ALA A 95 -12.11 2.16 4.47
C ALA A 95 -10.66 1.69 4.56
N SER A 96 -9.69 2.60 4.50
CA SER A 96 -8.30 2.30 4.88
C SER A 96 -8.11 2.38 6.40
N THR A 97 -7.01 1.81 6.90
CA THR A 97 -6.66 1.80 8.33
C THR A 97 -6.31 3.16 8.93
N PHE A 98 -6.24 4.21 8.12
CA PHE A 98 -6.03 5.58 8.59
C PHE A 98 -7.31 6.26 9.13
N VAL A 99 -8.47 5.62 9.01
CA VAL A 99 -9.68 6.00 9.74
C VAL A 99 -9.91 5.04 10.91
N ASN A 100 -10.27 5.59 12.07
CA ASN A 100 -10.82 4.76 13.14
C ASN A 100 -12.25 4.37 12.75
N LEU A 101 -12.41 3.17 12.18
CA LEU A 101 -13.69 2.70 11.64
C LEU A 101 -14.75 2.54 12.75
N ALA A 102 -14.35 2.13 13.97
CA ALA A 102 -15.28 1.99 15.09
C ALA A 102 -15.85 3.36 15.52
N GLU A 103 -15.00 4.37 15.66
CA GLU A 103 -15.43 5.75 15.93
C GLU A 103 -16.28 6.32 14.79
N PHE A 104 -15.85 6.12 13.54
CA PHE A 104 -16.59 6.58 12.37
C PHE A 104 -18.02 6.03 12.37
N VAL A 105 -18.19 4.73 12.58
CA VAL A 105 -19.53 4.10 12.62
C VAL A 105 -20.38 4.67 13.76
N ALA A 106 -19.80 4.84 14.94
CA ALA A 106 -20.50 5.42 16.09
C ALA A 106 -20.95 6.87 15.83
N LEU A 107 -20.07 7.69 15.23
CA LEU A 107 -20.33 9.11 14.94
C LEU A 107 -21.26 9.31 13.73
N ALA A 108 -21.17 8.47 12.72
CA ALA A 108 -22.04 8.52 11.54
C ALA A 108 -23.48 8.04 11.87
N GLY A 109 -23.63 7.16 12.88
CA GLY A 109 -24.91 6.71 13.41
C GLY A 109 -25.82 6.12 12.33
N ASP A 110 -27.07 6.55 12.29
CA ASP A 110 -28.09 6.04 11.38
C ASP A 110 -27.76 6.18 9.87
N ALA A 111 -26.79 7.02 9.53
CA ALA A 111 -26.37 7.18 8.13
C ALA A 111 -25.72 5.92 7.56
N VAL A 112 -25.11 5.09 8.42
CA VAL A 112 -24.34 3.90 8.03
C VAL A 112 -24.82 2.61 8.71
N THR A 113 -25.92 2.66 9.43
CA THR A 113 -26.46 1.48 10.15
C THR A 113 -26.76 0.33 9.19
N GLY A 114 -26.19 -0.83 9.51
CA GLY A 114 -26.40 -2.08 8.77
C GLY A 114 -25.76 -2.13 7.39
N ILE A 115 -24.92 -1.16 7.01
CA ILE A 115 -24.13 -1.23 5.79
C ILE A 115 -22.88 -2.09 6.09
N PRO A 116 -22.60 -3.15 5.29
CA PRO A 116 -21.41 -3.96 5.43
C PRO A 116 -20.12 -3.13 5.24
N ARG A 117 -19.05 -3.54 5.92
CA ARG A 117 -17.82 -2.76 6.03
C ARG A 117 -16.59 -3.60 5.71
N ILE A 118 -15.77 -3.09 4.81
CA ILE A 118 -14.42 -3.59 4.54
C ILE A 118 -13.41 -2.60 5.12
N VAL A 119 -12.41 -3.08 5.86
CA VAL A 119 -11.21 -2.32 6.19
C VAL A 119 -10.01 -2.90 5.46
N TYR A 120 -9.25 -2.04 4.75
CA TYR A 120 -8.07 -2.43 4.02
C TYR A 120 -6.79 -2.03 4.76
N PHE A 121 -5.95 -3.01 5.06
CA PHE A 121 -4.67 -2.83 5.73
C PHE A 121 -3.55 -2.69 4.70
N HIS A 122 -3.20 -1.45 4.34
CA HIS A 122 -1.97 -1.15 3.61
C HIS A 122 -0.73 -1.38 4.48
N GLU A 123 -0.88 -1.11 5.78
CA GLU A 123 0.10 -1.30 6.85
C GLU A 123 -0.65 -1.52 8.15
N ASN A 124 0.06 -1.91 9.22
CA ASN A 124 -0.51 -1.95 10.57
C ASN A 124 0.46 -1.35 11.59
N GLN A 125 -0.07 -0.84 12.68
CA GLN A 125 0.69 -0.12 13.68
C GLN A 125 1.27 -1.02 14.78
N LEU A 126 0.96 -2.31 14.78
CA LEU A 126 1.62 -3.30 15.65
C LEU A 126 3.02 -3.65 15.15
N LEU A 127 3.21 -3.71 13.83
CA LEU A 127 4.49 -4.04 13.20
C LEU A 127 5.28 -2.80 12.75
N TYR A 128 4.66 -1.61 12.75
CA TYR A 128 5.32 -0.41 12.25
C TYR A 128 6.44 0.02 13.22
N PRO A 129 7.70 0.14 12.75
CA PRO A 129 8.81 0.50 13.63
C PRO A 129 8.69 1.96 14.08
N VAL A 130 8.87 2.20 15.37
CA VAL A 130 9.05 3.54 15.90
C VAL A 130 10.54 3.90 15.93
N ARG A 131 10.88 5.10 15.50
CA ARG A 131 12.26 5.58 15.49
C ARG A 131 12.83 5.72 16.91
N HIS A 132 11.99 6.20 17.83
CA HIS A 132 12.32 6.37 19.23
C HIS A 132 11.21 5.78 20.10
N THR A 133 11.57 5.05 21.16
CA THR A 133 10.60 4.43 22.09
C THR A 133 9.63 5.47 22.68
N ALA A 134 10.07 6.71 22.89
CA ALA A 134 9.21 7.81 23.36
C ALA A 134 8.10 8.23 22.35
N GLU A 135 8.19 7.81 21.09
CA GLU A 135 7.16 8.04 20.06
C GLU A 135 6.11 6.93 20.00
N TRP A 136 6.30 5.85 20.78
CA TRP A 136 5.35 4.77 20.87
C TRP A 136 4.03 5.26 21.45
N ASP A 137 2.94 5.00 20.75
CA ASP A 137 1.60 5.40 21.16
C ASP A 137 0.65 4.23 20.93
N PHE A 138 0.25 3.60 22.03
CA PHE A 138 -0.62 2.42 22.02
C PHE A 138 -1.98 2.66 21.36
N GLN A 139 -2.41 3.92 21.20
CA GLN A 139 -3.67 4.25 20.55
C GLN A 139 -3.70 3.85 19.07
N PHE A 140 -2.58 3.91 18.36
CA PHE A 140 -2.56 3.55 16.92
C PHE A 140 -2.74 2.04 16.71
N PRO A 141 -2.00 1.14 17.37
CA PRO A 141 -2.31 -0.29 17.34
C PRO A 141 -3.73 -0.61 17.80
N LEU A 142 -4.20 0.01 18.88
CA LEU A 142 -5.57 -0.19 19.36
C LEU A 142 -6.61 0.26 18.34
N THR A 143 -6.37 1.37 17.64
CA THR A 143 -7.23 1.84 16.53
C THR A 143 -7.31 0.80 15.41
N ASN A 144 -6.19 0.18 15.03
CA ASN A 144 -6.19 -0.89 14.03
C ASN A 144 -7.02 -2.10 14.50
N ILE A 145 -6.84 -2.51 15.77
CA ILE A 145 -7.59 -3.64 16.36
C ILE A 145 -9.10 -3.33 16.40
N THR A 146 -9.50 -2.16 16.90
CA THR A 146 -10.91 -1.78 17.01
C THR A 146 -11.55 -1.58 15.64
N SER A 147 -10.81 -1.05 14.66
CA SER A 147 -11.27 -0.96 13.26
C SER A 147 -11.49 -2.34 12.64
N ALA A 148 -10.57 -3.29 12.86
CA ALA A 148 -10.71 -4.67 12.41
C ALA A 148 -11.92 -5.37 13.06
N LEU A 149 -12.18 -5.13 14.35
CA LEU A 149 -13.35 -5.67 15.04
C LEU A 149 -14.68 -5.05 14.57
N ALA A 150 -14.66 -3.80 14.11
CA ALA A 150 -15.82 -3.09 13.58
C ALA A 150 -16.12 -3.43 12.11
N ALA A 151 -15.16 -4.01 11.39
CA ALA A 151 -15.33 -4.44 10.01
C ALA A 151 -16.01 -5.80 9.91
N ASP A 152 -16.73 -6.02 8.82
CA ASP A 152 -17.29 -7.32 8.45
C ASP A 152 -16.27 -8.17 7.70
N LEU A 153 -15.35 -7.52 6.94
CA LEU A 153 -14.19 -8.16 6.31
C LEU A 153 -12.96 -7.26 6.45
N CYS A 154 -11.83 -7.86 6.85
CA CYS A 154 -10.52 -7.23 6.83
C CYS A 154 -9.71 -7.72 5.63
N LEU A 155 -9.21 -6.80 4.81
CA LEU A 155 -8.31 -7.11 3.71
C LEU A 155 -6.89 -6.68 4.08
N PHE A 156 -5.95 -7.59 3.90
CA PHE A 156 -4.52 -7.32 4.10
C PHE A 156 -3.78 -7.43 2.76
N ASN A 157 -2.82 -6.55 2.54
CA ASN A 157 -2.06 -6.53 1.30
C ASN A 157 -1.14 -7.75 1.11
N THR A 158 -0.66 -8.37 2.21
CA THR A 158 0.21 -9.55 2.22
C THR A 158 -0.12 -10.50 3.36
N ARG A 159 0.33 -11.74 3.24
CA ARG A 159 0.31 -12.71 4.33
C ARG A 159 1.18 -12.24 5.50
N TYR A 160 2.35 -11.65 5.22
CA TYR A 160 3.22 -11.05 6.24
C TYR A 160 2.47 -10.02 7.10
N ASN A 161 1.73 -9.09 6.46
CA ASN A 161 0.95 -8.09 7.17
C ASN A 161 -0.16 -8.72 8.02
N PHE A 162 -0.89 -9.69 7.47
CA PHE A 162 -1.96 -10.41 8.16
C PHE A 162 -1.44 -11.24 9.35
N ASP A 163 -0.50 -12.15 9.09
CA ASP A 163 0.01 -13.07 10.10
C ASP A 163 0.70 -12.31 11.25
N GLY A 164 1.50 -11.29 10.91
CA GLY A 164 2.16 -10.45 11.90
C GLY A 164 1.17 -9.65 12.74
N PHE A 165 0.14 -9.04 12.11
CA PHE A 165 -0.90 -8.32 12.86
C PHE A 165 -1.61 -9.23 13.87
N VAL A 166 -2.06 -10.39 13.42
CA VAL A 166 -2.78 -11.36 14.27
C VAL A 166 -1.89 -11.90 15.39
N ALA A 167 -0.63 -12.20 15.10
CA ALA A 167 0.32 -12.74 16.07
C ALA A 167 0.66 -11.76 17.20
N GLU A 168 0.74 -10.45 16.90
CA GLU A 168 1.10 -9.43 17.87
C GLU A 168 -0.05 -9.00 18.80
N ILE A 169 -1.32 -9.17 18.39
CA ILE A 169 -2.50 -8.76 19.19
C ILE A 169 -2.48 -9.30 20.63
N PRO A 170 -2.23 -10.61 20.90
CA PRO A 170 -2.26 -11.11 22.28
C PRO A 170 -1.13 -10.50 23.14
N GLY A 171 0.04 -10.26 22.55
CA GLY A 171 1.17 -9.60 23.21
C GLY A 171 0.82 -8.20 23.63
N PHE A 172 0.35 -7.40 22.69
CA PHE A 172 -0.07 -6.03 22.89
C PHE A 172 -1.17 -5.89 23.95
N LEU A 173 -2.21 -6.73 23.89
CA LEU A 173 -3.32 -6.66 24.86
C LEU A 173 -2.91 -7.03 26.27
N ARG A 174 -1.88 -7.86 26.47
CA ARG A 174 -1.34 -8.19 27.81
C ARG A 174 -0.60 -7.05 28.49
N GLU A 175 -0.24 -6.00 27.76
CA GLU A 175 0.39 -4.80 28.36
C GLU A 175 -0.60 -3.94 29.17
N PHE A 176 -1.92 -4.14 28.99
CA PHE A 176 -2.94 -3.42 29.75
C PHE A 176 -3.16 -4.04 31.15
N PRO A 177 -3.53 -3.20 32.15
CA PRO A 177 -3.43 -3.59 33.54
C PRO A 177 -4.40 -4.70 33.97
N ASP A 178 -5.64 -4.74 33.43
CA ASP A 178 -6.68 -5.69 33.82
C ASP A 178 -7.73 -5.88 32.73
N HIS A 179 -8.67 -6.81 32.93
CA HIS A 179 -9.79 -7.10 32.02
C HIS A 179 -9.38 -7.21 30.56
N GLN A 180 -8.22 -7.81 30.28
CA GLN A 180 -7.67 -7.95 28.94
C GLN A 180 -8.62 -8.79 28.07
N PRO A 181 -9.04 -8.27 26.90
CA PRO A 181 -9.97 -9.00 26.04
C PRO A 181 -9.29 -10.24 25.45
N THR A 182 -9.99 -11.37 25.48
CA THR A 182 -9.51 -12.65 24.93
C THR A 182 -10.20 -12.96 23.59
N GLY A 183 -9.58 -13.83 22.78
CA GLY A 183 -10.15 -14.26 21.50
C GLY A 183 -10.23 -13.16 20.42
N VAL A 184 -9.49 -12.05 20.61
CA VAL A 184 -9.52 -10.91 19.67
C VAL A 184 -8.82 -11.28 18.36
N ALA A 185 -7.65 -11.89 18.47
CA ALA A 185 -6.87 -12.32 17.30
C ALA A 185 -7.65 -13.32 16.44
N GLU A 186 -8.27 -14.31 17.06
CA GLU A 186 -9.07 -15.34 16.39
C GLU A 186 -10.30 -14.74 15.69
N ARG A 187 -11.00 -13.81 16.35
CA ARG A 187 -12.17 -13.12 15.77
C ARG A 187 -11.79 -12.28 14.56
N ILE A 188 -10.62 -11.62 14.60
CA ILE A 188 -10.12 -10.84 13.47
C ILE A 188 -9.67 -11.79 12.36
N ALA A 189 -8.90 -12.83 12.67
CA ALA A 189 -8.43 -13.80 11.68
C ALA A 189 -9.59 -14.46 10.93
N ALA A 190 -10.68 -14.82 11.63
CA ALA A 190 -11.85 -15.45 11.04
C ALA A 190 -12.60 -14.57 10.00
N ARG A 191 -12.34 -13.26 9.96
CA ARG A 191 -12.91 -12.30 8.99
C ARG A 191 -11.86 -11.60 8.15
N SER A 192 -10.70 -12.20 7.99
CA SER A 192 -9.58 -11.60 7.27
C SER A 192 -9.23 -12.39 6.01
N GLN A 193 -8.84 -11.67 4.96
CA GLN A 193 -8.42 -12.21 3.69
C GLN A 193 -7.23 -11.41 3.16
N VAL A 194 -6.29 -12.09 2.48
CA VAL A 194 -5.20 -11.41 1.77
C VAL A 194 -5.66 -11.05 0.36
N LEU A 195 -5.51 -9.77 0.02
CA LEU A 195 -5.76 -9.22 -1.32
C LEU A 195 -4.75 -8.11 -1.61
N ALA A 196 -3.84 -8.39 -2.51
CA ALA A 196 -2.75 -7.47 -2.86
C ALA A 196 -3.27 -6.16 -3.48
N PRO A 197 -2.57 -5.02 -3.30
CA PRO A 197 -2.90 -3.79 -3.97
C PRO A 197 -2.47 -3.87 -5.44
N PRO A 198 -3.32 -3.47 -6.39
CA PRO A 198 -2.94 -3.43 -7.80
C PRO A 198 -2.11 -2.19 -8.14
N PHE A 199 -1.36 -2.27 -9.25
CA PHE A 199 -0.70 -1.13 -9.87
C PHE A 199 -1.10 -0.99 -11.35
N ASP A 200 -0.89 0.22 -11.90
CA ASP A 200 -1.17 0.50 -13.32
C ASP A 200 0.05 0.15 -14.18
N PRO A 201 -0.06 -0.86 -15.06
CA PRO A 201 1.03 -1.25 -15.97
C PRO A 201 1.19 -0.31 -17.16
N VAL A 202 0.16 0.46 -17.55
CA VAL A 202 0.14 1.26 -18.78
C VAL A 202 1.34 2.21 -18.92
N PRO A 203 1.78 2.96 -17.90
CA PRO A 203 2.96 3.81 -18.02
C PRO A 203 4.24 3.05 -18.39
N PHE A 204 4.34 1.79 -17.96
CA PHE A 204 5.52 0.93 -18.23
C PHE A 204 5.43 0.27 -19.61
N ASP A 205 4.23 -0.08 -20.07
CA ASP A 205 4.01 -0.70 -21.39
C ASP A 205 4.21 0.28 -22.54
N THR A 206 4.07 1.59 -22.29
CA THR A 206 4.26 2.64 -23.28
C THR A 206 5.71 3.08 -23.44
N VAL A 207 6.61 2.62 -22.56
CA VAL A 207 8.01 2.98 -22.55
C VAL A 207 8.87 1.86 -23.13
N LEU A 208 9.71 2.19 -24.11
CA LEU A 208 10.70 1.25 -24.61
C LEU A 208 11.90 1.20 -23.66
N PRO A 209 12.37 0.01 -23.23
CA PRO A 209 13.55 -0.13 -22.41
C PRO A 209 14.79 0.35 -23.19
N VAL A 210 15.44 1.40 -22.70
CA VAL A 210 16.71 1.90 -23.26
C VAL A 210 17.80 1.74 -22.21
N ARG A 211 18.51 0.62 -22.28
CA ARG A 211 19.65 0.35 -21.38
C ARG A 211 20.94 0.91 -21.96
N GLY A 212 21.66 1.67 -21.14
CA GLY A 212 22.99 2.21 -21.48
C GLY A 212 24.09 1.13 -21.56
N PRO A 213 25.32 1.49 -21.94
CA PRO A 213 26.44 0.56 -21.98
C PRO A 213 26.85 0.07 -20.58
N ARG A 214 26.74 0.92 -19.55
CA ARG A 214 26.99 0.57 -18.16
C ARG A 214 25.74 -0.03 -17.52
N PRO A 215 25.84 -1.08 -16.69
CA PRO A 215 24.72 -1.57 -15.92
C PRO A 215 24.23 -0.51 -14.94
N ARG A 216 22.94 -0.38 -14.75
CA ARG A 216 22.29 0.62 -13.89
C ARG A 216 21.56 -0.02 -12.73
N VAL A 217 21.87 0.46 -11.53
CA VAL A 217 21.16 0.12 -10.29
C VAL A 217 20.16 1.21 -9.96
N VAL A 218 18.91 0.85 -9.68
CA VAL A 218 17.91 1.79 -9.18
C VAL A 218 17.51 1.45 -7.76
N TRP A 219 17.36 2.50 -6.92
CA TRP A 219 16.77 2.42 -5.59
C TRP A 219 15.47 3.23 -5.58
N PRO A 220 14.30 2.57 -5.73
CA PRO A 220 13.02 3.25 -6.00
C PRO A 220 12.24 3.54 -4.71
N HIS A 221 12.89 4.11 -3.70
CA HIS A 221 12.29 4.37 -2.39
C HIS A 221 12.38 5.85 -2.00
N ARG A 222 11.42 6.30 -1.16
CA ARG A 222 11.51 7.59 -0.49
C ARG A 222 12.70 7.56 0.50
N TRP A 223 13.34 8.72 0.68
CA TRP A 223 14.43 8.89 1.65
C TRP A 223 13.87 8.93 3.08
N GLU A 224 13.38 7.79 3.56
CA GLU A 224 12.86 7.61 4.92
C GLU A 224 13.74 6.60 5.65
N HIS A 225 13.85 6.77 6.98
CA HIS A 225 14.69 5.92 7.81
C HIS A 225 14.33 4.42 7.70
N ASP A 226 13.05 4.11 7.53
CA ASP A 226 12.57 2.74 7.38
C ASP A 226 12.92 2.10 6.01
N LYS A 227 13.43 2.87 5.05
CA LYS A 227 13.93 2.37 3.76
C LYS A 227 15.46 2.18 3.75
N ASP A 228 16.16 2.58 4.80
CA ASP A 228 17.59 2.37 5.04
C ASP A 228 18.48 2.83 3.84
N PRO A 229 18.40 4.11 3.45
CA PRO A 229 19.21 4.64 2.36
C PRO A 229 20.71 4.50 2.66
N GLU A 230 21.12 4.52 3.93
CA GLU A 230 22.51 4.36 4.35
C GLU A 230 23.07 3.01 3.93
N ALA A 231 22.31 1.92 4.12
CA ALA A 231 22.74 0.59 3.72
C ALA A 231 22.85 0.47 2.18
N PHE A 232 21.96 1.10 1.43
CA PHE A 232 22.07 1.17 -0.03
C PHE A 232 23.31 1.91 -0.47
N LEU A 233 23.54 3.12 0.06
CA LEU A 233 24.71 3.95 -0.27
C LEU A 233 26.02 3.25 0.09
N ALA A 234 26.10 2.62 1.26
CA ALA A 234 27.27 1.86 1.67
C ALA A 234 27.60 0.73 0.67
N ALA A 235 26.58 0.02 0.17
CA ALA A 235 26.78 -1.06 -0.80
C ALA A 235 27.30 -0.53 -2.15
N VAL A 236 26.70 0.53 -2.71
CA VAL A 236 27.15 1.08 -4.00
C VAL A 236 28.52 1.77 -3.90
N HIS A 237 28.83 2.42 -2.78
CA HIS A 237 30.15 3.00 -2.55
C HIS A 237 31.23 1.93 -2.43
N ALA A 238 30.96 0.80 -1.75
CA ALA A 238 31.89 -0.31 -1.66
C ALA A 238 32.27 -0.84 -3.06
N LEU A 239 31.23 -1.05 -3.92
CA LEU A 239 31.46 -1.53 -5.29
C LEU A 239 32.15 -0.48 -6.19
N ALA A 240 31.87 0.79 -6.01
CA ALA A 240 32.59 1.87 -6.70
C ALA A 240 34.05 1.93 -6.30
N ALA A 241 34.38 1.71 -5.02
CA ALA A 241 35.75 1.65 -4.52
C ALA A 241 36.52 0.42 -5.05
N GLU A 242 35.84 -0.68 -5.36
CA GLU A 242 36.43 -1.84 -6.06
C GLU A 242 36.71 -1.58 -7.55
N GLY A 243 36.29 -0.41 -8.08
CA GLY A 243 36.50 -0.03 -9.46
C GLY A 243 35.48 -0.57 -10.47
N LEU A 244 34.34 -1.10 -10.02
CA LEU A 244 33.29 -1.51 -10.92
C LEU A 244 32.71 -0.30 -11.67
N ASP A 245 32.39 -0.50 -12.95
CA ASP A 245 31.82 0.52 -13.83
C ASP A 245 30.28 0.30 -13.93
N PHE A 246 29.50 1.14 -13.26
CA PHE A 246 28.05 1.09 -13.21
C PHE A 246 27.44 2.46 -12.94
N GLU A 247 26.13 2.58 -13.16
CA GLU A 247 25.34 3.77 -12.88
C GLU A 247 24.39 3.55 -11.72
N VAL A 248 24.05 4.63 -11.00
CA VAL A 248 23.13 4.62 -9.87
C VAL A 248 22.02 5.63 -10.12
N ALA A 249 20.79 5.19 -9.95
CA ALA A 249 19.59 6.03 -9.96
C ALA A 249 18.86 5.92 -8.61
N VAL A 250 18.61 7.04 -7.96
CA VAL A 250 17.88 7.11 -6.70
C VAL A 250 16.55 7.80 -6.98
N ALA A 251 15.47 7.00 -7.11
CA ALA A 251 14.16 7.45 -7.58
C ALA A 251 13.18 7.64 -6.42
N GLY A 252 13.41 8.62 -5.56
CA GLY A 252 12.55 8.86 -4.42
C GLY A 252 12.55 10.30 -3.93
N GLN A 253 11.43 10.70 -3.33
CA GLN A 253 11.32 12.00 -2.69
C GLN A 253 12.27 12.08 -1.50
N SER A 254 13.08 13.14 -1.43
CA SER A 254 13.86 13.52 -0.25
C SER A 254 13.05 14.47 0.66
N PHE A 255 13.46 14.51 1.92
CA PHE A 255 12.89 15.39 2.94
C PHE A 255 14.01 16.28 3.50
N ARG A 256 13.69 17.42 4.11
CA ARG A 256 14.69 18.34 4.69
C ARG A 256 15.67 17.66 5.63
N GLU A 257 15.21 16.66 6.37
CA GLU A 257 16.01 15.90 7.33
C GLU A 257 17.06 14.98 6.65
N THR A 258 16.93 14.73 5.34
CA THR A 258 17.81 13.87 4.55
C THR A 258 18.68 14.64 3.54
N GLU A 259 18.60 15.97 3.47
CA GLU A 259 19.35 16.79 2.50
C GLU A 259 20.86 16.59 2.58
N ALA A 260 21.41 16.48 3.80
CA ALA A 260 22.85 16.24 3.99
C ALA A 260 23.30 14.88 3.43
N MET A 261 22.53 13.84 3.67
CA MET A 261 22.77 12.48 3.16
C MET A 261 22.67 12.43 1.63
N VAL A 262 21.69 13.14 1.06
CA VAL A 262 21.52 13.28 -0.40
C VAL A 262 22.75 13.95 -1.02
N ALA A 263 23.25 15.02 -0.40
CA ALA A 263 24.45 15.72 -0.87
C ALA A 263 25.72 14.86 -0.77
N GLU A 264 25.87 14.11 0.33
CA GLU A 264 26.98 13.17 0.52
C GLU A 264 26.94 12.03 -0.52
N ALA A 265 25.75 11.46 -0.78
CA ALA A 265 25.55 10.46 -1.82
C ALA A 265 25.96 10.97 -3.19
N ALA A 266 25.54 12.18 -3.53
CA ALA A 266 25.91 12.81 -4.81
C ALA A 266 27.42 13.03 -4.94
N ALA A 267 28.08 13.53 -3.90
CA ALA A 267 29.51 13.78 -3.90
C ALA A 267 30.33 12.49 -4.02
N GLY A 268 29.93 11.41 -3.35
CA GLY A 268 30.65 10.14 -3.33
C GLY A 268 30.52 9.31 -4.60
N LEU A 269 29.40 9.43 -5.33
CA LEU A 269 29.15 8.66 -6.56
C LEU A 269 29.63 9.37 -7.84
N GLY A 270 29.76 10.71 -7.82
CA GLY A 270 30.21 11.49 -8.96
C GLY A 270 29.39 11.20 -10.24
N ASP A 271 30.06 10.87 -11.34
CA ASP A 271 29.46 10.59 -12.65
C ASP A 271 28.68 9.27 -12.73
N ARG A 272 28.75 8.43 -11.71
CA ARG A 272 27.91 7.24 -11.58
C ARG A 272 26.46 7.59 -11.22
N LEU A 273 26.22 8.70 -10.54
CA LEU A 273 24.88 9.11 -10.15
C LEU A 273 24.16 9.79 -11.31
N VAL A 274 23.28 9.06 -11.99
CA VAL A 274 22.58 9.53 -13.20
C VAL A 274 21.19 10.09 -12.90
N HIS A 275 20.62 9.79 -11.73
CA HIS A 275 19.35 10.35 -11.28
C HIS A 275 19.30 10.44 -9.77
N LEU A 276 18.78 11.56 -9.26
CA LEU A 276 18.59 11.79 -7.83
C LEU A 276 17.30 12.58 -7.59
N GLY A 277 16.39 11.99 -6.85
CA GLY A 277 15.15 12.64 -6.45
C GLY A 277 13.89 12.00 -7.05
N LYS A 278 12.74 12.68 -6.82
CA LYS A 278 11.46 12.21 -7.36
C LYS A 278 11.37 12.55 -8.85
N PRO A 279 11.11 11.59 -9.74
CA PRO A 279 10.78 11.86 -11.14
C PRO A 279 9.61 12.83 -11.30
N GLU A 280 9.61 13.65 -12.34
CA GLU A 280 8.64 14.71 -12.54
C GLU A 280 7.24 14.19 -12.87
N SER A 281 7.18 13.11 -13.65
CA SER A 281 5.94 12.47 -14.09
C SER A 281 5.96 10.95 -13.84
N ARG A 282 4.80 10.32 -14.03
CA ARG A 282 4.68 8.85 -13.99
C ARG A 282 5.43 8.20 -15.15
N GLU A 283 5.42 8.84 -16.31
CA GLU A 283 6.15 8.41 -17.51
C GLU A 283 7.66 8.53 -17.32
N ASP A 284 8.16 9.60 -16.67
CA ASP A 284 9.59 9.73 -16.35
C ASP A 284 10.03 8.66 -15.36
N TYR A 285 9.19 8.35 -14.37
CA TYR A 285 9.44 7.24 -13.46
C TYR A 285 9.51 5.90 -14.20
N ALA A 286 8.57 5.64 -15.09
CA ALA A 286 8.57 4.42 -15.90
C ALA A 286 9.81 4.33 -16.80
N ARG A 287 10.19 5.44 -17.47
CA ARG A 287 11.44 5.51 -18.27
C ARG A 287 12.68 5.25 -17.43
N LEU A 288 12.75 5.82 -16.24
CA LEU A 288 13.86 5.61 -15.33
C LEU A 288 14.00 4.13 -14.94
N LEU A 289 12.91 3.51 -14.52
CA LEU A 289 12.90 2.08 -14.17
C LEU A 289 13.24 1.20 -15.38
N ALA A 290 12.64 1.45 -16.54
CA ALA A 290 12.90 0.69 -17.78
C ALA A 290 14.37 0.82 -18.27
N SER A 291 15.08 1.86 -17.85
CA SER A 291 16.51 2.05 -18.16
C SER A 291 17.45 1.33 -17.20
N ALA A 292 16.94 0.82 -16.08
CA ALA A 292 17.75 0.15 -15.07
C ALA A 292 17.79 -1.37 -15.27
N ASP A 293 18.86 -1.98 -14.79
CA ASP A 293 19.08 -3.42 -14.87
C ASP A 293 18.69 -4.12 -13.56
N ILE A 294 18.96 -3.46 -12.42
CA ILE A 294 18.79 -4.03 -11.08
C ILE A 294 18.03 -3.03 -10.22
N ALA A 295 16.98 -3.48 -9.55
CA ALA A 295 16.29 -2.71 -8.53
C ALA A 295 16.66 -3.23 -7.14
N VAL A 296 17.13 -2.35 -6.26
CA VAL A 296 17.57 -2.72 -4.91
C VAL A 296 16.61 -2.14 -3.87
N SER A 297 16.21 -2.95 -2.92
CA SER A 297 15.59 -2.49 -1.69
C SER A 297 16.47 -2.82 -0.48
N THR A 298 16.54 -1.87 0.45
CA THR A 298 17.23 -2.03 1.74
C THR A 298 16.28 -1.88 2.92
N ALA A 299 14.96 -1.91 2.66
CA ALA A 299 13.94 -1.58 3.62
C ALA A 299 14.02 -2.38 4.93
N ARG A 300 13.82 -1.65 6.04
CA ARG A 300 13.61 -2.17 7.41
C ARG A 300 12.13 -2.34 7.73
N ASN A 301 11.27 -1.68 6.95
CA ASN A 301 9.83 -1.82 7.03
C ASN A 301 9.22 -1.75 5.63
N GLU A 302 8.45 -2.79 5.28
CA GLU A 302 7.73 -2.89 4.02
C GLU A 302 6.61 -3.93 4.14
N PHE A 303 5.39 -3.50 3.86
CA PHE A 303 4.22 -4.37 3.92
C PHE A 303 3.82 -4.97 2.57
N PHE A 304 4.29 -4.37 1.46
CA PHE A 304 4.10 -4.91 0.11
C PHE A 304 5.26 -4.52 -0.83
N GLY A 305 5.51 -3.21 -0.99
CA GLY A 305 6.61 -2.72 -1.82
C GLY A 305 6.22 -2.53 -3.29
N LEU A 306 5.14 -1.80 -3.56
CA LEU A 306 4.69 -1.50 -4.93
C LEU A 306 5.81 -0.98 -5.83
N ALA A 307 6.71 -0.14 -5.33
CA ALA A 307 7.82 0.40 -6.12
C ALA A 307 8.77 -0.69 -6.64
N MET A 308 9.01 -1.75 -5.86
CA MET A 308 9.81 -2.90 -6.29
C MET A 308 9.06 -3.78 -7.30
N ILE A 309 7.74 -3.95 -7.12
CA ILE A 309 6.87 -4.65 -8.09
C ILE A 309 6.86 -3.89 -9.42
N GLU A 310 6.71 -2.57 -9.41
CA GLU A 310 6.77 -1.72 -10.60
C GLU A 310 8.14 -1.79 -11.30
N ALA A 311 9.24 -1.84 -10.52
CA ALA A 311 10.57 -2.01 -11.09
C ALA A 311 10.75 -3.38 -11.76
N CYS A 312 10.23 -4.46 -11.18
CA CYS A 312 10.22 -5.78 -11.83
C CYS A 312 9.42 -5.77 -13.12
N TYR A 313 8.24 -5.13 -13.11
CA TYR A 313 7.41 -5.00 -14.30
C TYR A 313 8.08 -4.20 -15.40
N ALA A 314 8.81 -3.13 -15.04
CA ALA A 314 9.61 -2.33 -15.96
C ALA A 314 10.84 -3.07 -16.52
N GLY A 315 11.20 -4.23 -15.94
CA GLY A 315 12.25 -5.11 -16.45
C GLY A 315 13.50 -5.22 -15.58
N CYS A 316 13.54 -4.60 -14.39
CA CYS A 316 14.64 -4.71 -13.46
C CYS A 316 14.66 -6.08 -12.76
N ALA A 317 15.83 -6.65 -12.55
CA ALA A 317 16.02 -7.77 -11.63
C ALA A 317 15.96 -7.24 -10.18
N PRO A 318 15.12 -7.81 -9.30
CA PRO A 318 15.04 -7.37 -7.91
C PRO A 318 16.19 -7.92 -7.07
N LEU A 319 16.64 -7.10 -6.11
CA LEU A 319 17.52 -7.53 -5.02
C LEU A 319 16.98 -6.93 -3.71
N VAL A 320 16.38 -7.78 -2.87
CA VAL A 320 15.58 -7.39 -1.70
C VAL A 320 16.03 -8.14 -0.45
N PRO A 321 15.82 -7.60 0.78
CA PRO A 321 16.17 -8.32 2.00
C PRO A 321 15.27 -9.55 2.23
N ASP A 322 15.84 -10.64 2.76
CA ASP A 322 15.13 -11.88 3.12
C ASP A 322 14.32 -11.70 4.42
N ARG A 323 13.41 -10.75 4.43
CA ARG A 323 12.53 -10.38 5.56
C ARG A 323 11.32 -9.61 5.10
N LEU A 324 10.40 -9.28 6.02
CA LEU A 324 9.17 -8.50 5.79
C LEU A 324 8.25 -9.20 4.77
N ALA A 325 7.64 -8.46 3.86
CA ALA A 325 6.80 -9.01 2.80
C ALA A 325 7.59 -9.68 1.66
N TYR A 326 8.90 -9.44 1.56
CA TYR A 326 9.68 -9.87 0.40
C TYR A 326 9.78 -11.39 0.19
N PRO A 327 9.86 -12.25 1.25
CA PRO A 327 9.83 -13.72 1.05
C PRO A 327 8.55 -14.26 0.40
N GLU A 328 7.44 -13.53 0.53
CA GLU A 328 6.16 -13.85 -0.12
C GLU A 328 6.15 -13.46 -1.60
N LEU A 329 6.87 -12.39 -1.96
CA LEU A 329 6.78 -11.74 -3.27
C LEU A 329 7.92 -12.11 -4.22
N TYR A 330 9.07 -12.52 -3.69
CA TYR A 330 10.29 -12.73 -4.46
C TYR A 330 10.94 -14.09 -4.17
N PRO A 331 11.51 -14.74 -5.18
CA PRO A 331 12.21 -16.02 -5.02
C PRO A 331 13.50 -15.85 -4.22
N ALA A 332 14.05 -16.97 -3.70
CA ALA A 332 15.21 -16.95 -2.80
C ALA A 332 16.48 -16.33 -3.42
N GLU A 333 16.67 -16.50 -4.71
CA GLU A 333 17.79 -15.95 -5.48
C GLU A 333 17.77 -14.43 -5.60
N ALA A 334 16.62 -13.80 -5.43
CA ALA A 334 16.47 -12.35 -5.41
C ALA A 334 16.64 -11.73 -4.00
N ARG A 335 16.86 -12.57 -2.98
CA ARG A 335 16.85 -12.11 -1.58
C ARG A 335 18.23 -12.22 -0.94
N TYR A 336 18.57 -11.28 -0.06
CA TYR A 336 19.82 -11.27 0.71
C TYR A 336 19.52 -11.15 2.23
N ARG A 337 20.45 -11.66 3.08
CA ARG A 337 20.28 -11.73 4.54
C ARG A 337 21.17 -10.78 5.31
N SER A 338 22.29 -10.35 4.73
CA SER A 338 23.23 -9.43 5.36
C SER A 338 23.72 -8.36 4.38
N HIS A 339 24.38 -7.33 4.90
CA HIS A 339 25.00 -6.31 4.06
C HIS A 339 26.08 -6.88 3.14
N GLU A 340 26.89 -7.81 3.63
CA GLU A 340 27.93 -8.49 2.87
C GLU A 340 27.30 -9.31 1.72
N GLU A 341 26.19 -9.99 1.98
CA GLU A 341 25.46 -10.72 0.94
C GLU A 341 24.83 -9.77 -0.08
N LEU A 342 24.30 -8.61 0.34
CA LEU A 342 23.82 -7.55 -0.56
C LEU A 342 24.94 -7.13 -1.51
N VAL A 343 26.12 -6.77 -0.98
CA VAL A 343 27.28 -6.35 -1.79
C VAL A 343 27.73 -7.44 -2.73
N ALA A 344 27.82 -8.68 -2.25
CA ALA A 344 28.24 -9.82 -3.07
C ALA A 344 27.27 -10.13 -4.22
N ARG A 345 25.95 -10.15 -3.95
CA ARG A 345 24.92 -10.37 -4.96
C ARG A 345 24.81 -9.23 -5.96
N LEU A 346 24.88 -7.99 -5.47
CA LEU A 346 24.88 -6.81 -6.33
C LEU A 346 26.10 -6.79 -7.26
N ARG A 347 27.30 -7.16 -6.75
CA ARG A 347 28.51 -7.35 -7.57
C ARG A 347 28.28 -8.38 -8.67
N GLY A 348 27.75 -9.55 -8.33
CA GLY A 348 27.44 -10.59 -9.31
C GLY A 348 26.47 -10.09 -10.38
N ALA A 349 25.37 -9.45 -9.97
CA ALA A 349 24.38 -8.91 -10.90
C ALA A 349 24.94 -7.79 -11.81
N LEU A 350 25.86 -6.96 -11.32
CA LEU A 350 26.54 -5.96 -12.14
C LEU A 350 27.47 -6.57 -13.18
N LEU A 351 28.18 -7.65 -12.84
CA LEU A 351 29.10 -8.34 -13.76
C LEU A 351 28.37 -9.18 -14.81
N GLU A 352 27.31 -9.89 -14.40
CA GLU A 352 26.55 -10.79 -15.27
C GLU A 352 25.48 -10.04 -16.11
N ARG A 353 25.03 -8.91 -15.62
CA ARG A 353 23.99 -8.05 -16.19
C ARG A 353 22.70 -8.82 -16.54
N PRO A 354 21.68 -8.82 -15.67
CA PRO A 354 20.46 -9.59 -15.87
C PRO A 354 19.76 -9.29 -17.20
N ALA A 355 19.17 -10.32 -17.80
CA ALA A 355 18.41 -10.15 -19.04
C ALA A 355 17.22 -9.19 -18.81
N PRO A 356 16.94 -8.29 -19.77
CA PRO A 356 15.79 -7.40 -19.69
C PRO A 356 14.49 -8.18 -19.49
N GLY A 357 13.66 -7.75 -18.51
CA GLY A 357 12.35 -8.36 -18.29
C GLY A 357 12.35 -9.72 -17.61
N SER A 358 13.50 -10.25 -17.18
CA SER A 358 13.59 -11.56 -16.51
C SER A 358 12.73 -11.69 -15.25
N ALA A 359 12.40 -10.57 -14.59
CA ALA A 359 11.57 -10.52 -13.40
C ALA A 359 10.12 -10.03 -13.63
N ARG A 360 9.74 -9.70 -14.86
CA ARG A 360 8.40 -9.15 -15.16
C ARG A 360 7.26 -10.06 -14.69
N ALA A 361 7.40 -11.36 -14.87
CA ALA A 361 6.40 -12.34 -14.45
C ALA A 361 6.11 -12.32 -12.93
N LEU A 362 7.03 -11.82 -12.09
CA LEU A 362 6.81 -11.64 -10.65
C LEU A 362 5.79 -10.52 -10.36
N ALA A 363 5.67 -9.55 -11.26
CA ALA A 363 4.82 -8.38 -11.07
C ALA A 363 3.45 -8.48 -11.78
N GLU A 364 3.33 -9.28 -12.83
CA GLU A 364 2.10 -9.44 -13.61
C GLU A 364 0.86 -9.78 -12.77
N PRO A 365 0.93 -10.65 -11.74
CA PRO A 365 -0.22 -10.97 -10.89
C PRO A 365 -0.78 -9.77 -10.09
N TYR A 366 -0.04 -8.66 -10.02
CA TYR A 366 -0.39 -7.47 -9.24
C TYR A 366 -0.86 -6.29 -10.10
N THR A 367 -1.08 -6.49 -11.40
CA THR A 367 -1.66 -5.46 -12.27
C THR A 367 -3.15 -5.25 -11.95
N PHE A 368 -3.70 -4.08 -12.29
CA PHE A 368 -5.15 -3.87 -12.21
C PHE A 368 -5.93 -4.90 -13.01
N GLU A 369 -5.46 -5.29 -14.18
CA GLU A 369 -6.11 -6.29 -15.02
C GLU A 369 -6.25 -7.65 -14.30
N ALA A 370 -5.22 -8.07 -13.58
CA ALA A 370 -5.23 -9.31 -12.82
C ALA A 370 -6.09 -9.24 -11.55
N LEU A 371 -6.12 -8.09 -10.85
CA LEU A 371 -6.72 -7.99 -9.52
C LEU A 371 -8.12 -7.39 -9.48
N VAL A 372 -8.52 -6.53 -10.43
CA VAL A 372 -9.86 -5.92 -10.45
C VAL A 372 -11.00 -6.95 -10.39
N PRO A 373 -10.95 -8.09 -11.10
CA PRO A 373 -12.00 -9.11 -10.95
C PRO A 373 -12.12 -9.65 -9.52
N ARG A 374 -11.01 -9.80 -8.79
CA ARG A 374 -11.00 -10.24 -7.39
C ARG A 374 -11.57 -9.19 -6.45
N TYR A 375 -11.25 -7.90 -6.67
CA TYR A 375 -11.86 -6.80 -5.92
C TYR A 375 -13.36 -6.71 -6.17
N ALA A 376 -13.82 -6.86 -7.42
CA ALA A 376 -15.23 -6.88 -7.78
C ALA A 376 -15.96 -8.03 -7.05
N GLU A 377 -15.44 -9.26 -7.12
CA GLU A 377 -15.98 -10.44 -6.43
C GLU A 377 -16.11 -10.21 -4.91
N VAL A 378 -15.06 -9.64 -4.29
CA VAL A 378 -15.07 -9.36 -2.85
C VAL A 378 -16.10 -8.30 -2.49
N PHE A 379 -16.18 -7.21 -3.25
CA PHE A 379 -17.12 -6.12 -2.99
C PHE A 379 -18.57 -6.59 -3.17
N GLU A 380 -18.86 -7.35 -4.22
CA GLU A 380 -20.18 -7.95 -4.45
C GLU A 380 -20.59 -8.88 -3.31
N ARG A 381 -19.71 -9.78 -2.95
CA ARG A 381 -19.95 -10.76 -1.89
C ARG A 381 -20.23 -10.10 -0.54
N VAL A 382 -19.46 -9.07 -0.18
CA VAL A 382 -19.64 -8.37 1.10
C VAL A 382 -20.89 -7.47 1.07
N ALA A 383 -21.17 -6.80 -0.03
CA ALA A 383 -22.41 -6.02 -0.21
C ALA A 383 -23.67 -6.89 -0.07
N ASP A 384 -23.62 -8.16 -0.50
CA ASP A 384 -24.68 -9.16 -0.34
C ASP A 384 -24.75 -9.77 1.09
N GLY A 385 -23.92 -9.28 2.03
CA GLY A 385 -23.87 -9.78 3.42
C GLY A 385 -23.14 -11.10 3.60
N ARG A 386 -22.42 -11.59 2.57
CA ARG A 386 -21.60 -12.79 2.63
C ARG A 386 -20.16 -12.40 2.98
N THR A 387 -19.82 -12.44 4.25
CA THR A 387 -18.57 -11.89 4.79
C THR A 387 -17.47 -12.94 5.07
N GLU A 388 -17.73 -14.22 4.79
CA GLU A 388 -16.76 -15.29 4.98
C GLU A 388 -15.56 -15.09 4.05
N PRO A 389 -14.30 -15.17 4.57
CA PRO A 389 -13.11 -15.04 3.76
C PRO A 389 -12.99 -16.21 2.77
N VAL A 390 -12.66 -15.92 1.52
CA VAL A 390 -12.30 -16.92 0.53
C VAL A 390 -10.78 -17.10 0.57
N ASN A 391 -10.33 -18.14 1.24
CA ASN A 391 -8.92 -18.54 1.21
C ASN A 391 -8.67 -19.33 -0.10
N ARG A 392 -8.22 -18.65 -1.15
CA ARG A 392 -7.69 -19.25 -2.38
C ARG A 392 -6.22 -18.92 -2.55
#